data_2cc45d70958aa4252810e0827036d985
#
_entry.id   2cc45d70958aa4252810e0827036d985
#
_cell.length_a   1.000
_cell.length_b   1.000
_cell.length_c   1.000
_cell.angle_alpha   90.00
_cell.angle_beta   90.00
_cell.angle_gamma   90.00
#
_symmetry.space_group_name_H-M   'P 1'
#
loop_
_entity.id
_entity.type
_entity.pdbx_description
1 polymer ?
#
loop_
_entity_poly.entity_id
_entity_poly.type
_entity_poly.pdbx_seq_one_letter_code
_entity_poly.pdbx_strand_id
1 'polypeptide(L)'
;MQELGIHTLSVGELAQALDIPMSTAALSVKILEEAGIITTETQPGVRGVVKLCSRRLDTLAIALAPEDEQRPSSLTLQMPIGGYSAATDIQPTCGLANDNATLGDMDTPAAFYMPDRFGAQLIWFRQGSLEYRFGHLEMNAVALDWLEFSFEACSEAPMYRDPWKSDISVSINGRRLGVW
;
A
#
# COMPACT_ATOMS: atom_id res chain seq x y z
N MET A 1 11.93 -10.72 -9.60
CA MET A 1 10.84 -10.46 -8.63
C MET A 1 9.45 -10.56 -9.26
N GLN A 2 9.21 -10.02 -10.45
CA GLN A 2 7.92 -10.21 -11.15
C GLN A 2 7.59 -11.70 -11.39
N GLU A 3 8.58 -12.50 -11.79
CA GLU A 3 8.42 -13.94 -12.03
C GLU A 3 8.03 -14.74 -10.77
N LEU A 4 8.41 -14.27 -9.58
CA LEU A 4 8.04 -14.87 -8.29
C LEU A 4 6.77 -14.24 -7.67
N GLY A 5 5.93 -13.60 -8.48
CA GLY A 5 4.76 -12.86 -7.99
C GLY A 5 3.79 -13.72 -7.16
N ILE A 6 3.19 -14.72 -7.77
CA ILE A 6 2.20 -15.61 -7.14
C ILE A 6 2.70 -17.08 -7.14
N HIS A 7 3.79 -17.38 -7.85
CA HIS A 7 4.25 -18.73 -8.08
C HIS A 7 5.59 -19.01 -7.41
N THR A 8 5.73 -20.23 -6.91
CA THR A 8 7.01 -20.79 -6.50
C THR A 8 7.69 -21.39 -7.71
N LEU A 9 8.94 -20.99 -8.00
CA LEU A 9 9.71 -21.45 -9.13
C LEU A 9 11.03 -22.07 -8.67
N SER A 10 11.48 -23.10 -9.36
CA SER A 10 12.84 -23.63 -9.18
C SER A 10 13.87 -22.68 -9.77
N VAL A 11 15.14 -22.84 -9.33
CA VAL A 11 16.26 -22.06 -9.90
C VAL A 11 16.38 -22.26 -11.40
N GLY A 12 16.07 -23.47 -11.90
CA GLY A 12 16.07 -23.79 -13.33
C GLY A 12 14.98 -23.06 -14.10
N GLU A 13 13.76 -23.06 -13.57
CA GLU A 13 12.63 -22.34 -14.18
C GLU A 13 12.89 -20.82 -14.18
N LEU A 14 13.48 -20.28 -13.11
CA LEU A 14 13.89 -18.88 -13.06
C LEU A 14 14.95 -18.56 -14.13
N ALA A 15 15.95 -19.42 -14.29
CA ALA A 15 16.98 -19.25 -15.32
C ALA A 15 16.37 -19.23 -16.73
N GLN A 16 15.42 -20.10 -16.99
CA GLN A 16 14.70 -20.18 -18.25
C GLN A 16 13.77 -18.98 -18.47
N ALA A 17 12.99 -18.60 -17.46
CA ALA A 17 12.05 -17.47 -17.56
C ALA A 17 12.76 -16.12 -17.79
N LEU A 18 13.96 -15.96 -17.21
CA LEU A 18 14.76 -14.74 -17.34
C LEU A 18 15.78 -14.77 -18.47
N ASP A 19 15.86 -15.87 -19.21
CA ASP A 19 16.86 -16.10 -20.27
C ASP A 19 18.31 -15.82 -19.81
N ILE A 20 18.67 -16.35 -18.63
CA ILE A 20 20.00 -16.20 -18.04
C ILE A 20 20.63 -17.56 -17.73
N PRO A 21 21.98 -17.64 -17.68
CA PRO A 21 22.67 -18.87 -17.31
C PRO A 21 22.26 -19.36 -15.92
N MET A 22 22.16 -20.68 -15.74
CA MET A 22 21.81 -21.33 -14.48
C MET A 22 22.73 -20.89 -13.32
N SER A 23 24.01 -20.69 -13.58
CA SER A 23 24.99 -20.21 -12.58
C SER A 23 24.68 -18.81 -12.11
N THR A 24 24.24 -17.93 -13.01
CA THR A 24 23.81 -16.56 -12.69
C THR A 24 22.53 -16.57 -11.86
N ALA A 25 21.54 -17.36 -12.27
CA ALA A 25 20.31 -17.53 -11.51
C ALA A 25 20.57 -18.04 -10.09
N ALA A 26 21.42 -19.07 -9.95
CA ALA A 26 21.78 -19.63 -8.65
C ALA A 26 22.48 -18.62 -7.74
N LEU A 27 23.40 -17.81 -8.29
CA LEU A 27 24.07 -16.74 -7.54
C LEU A 27 23.09 -15.66 -7.08
N SER A 28 22.22 -15.23 -7.99
CA SER A 28 21.19 -14.21 -7.69
C SER A 28 20.21 -14.69 -6.61
N VAL A 29 19.77 -15.94 -6.70
CA VAL A 29 18.90 -16.57 -5.70
C VAL A 29 19.59 -16.59 -4.34
N LYS A 30 20.87 -16.95 -4.28
CA LYS A 30 21.64 -16.94 -3.02
C LYS A 30 21.70 -15.55 -2.39
N ILE A 31 22.02 -14.53 -3.18
CA ILE A 31 22.10 -13.13 -2.72
C ILE A 31 20.73 -12.65 -2.21
N LEU A 32 19.67 -12.92 -2.94
CA LEU A 32 18.30 -12.52 -2.54
C LEU A 32 17.80 -13.27 -1.30
N GLU A 33 18.20 -14.52 -1.13
CA GLU A 33 17.90 -15.32 0.06
C GLU A 33 18.66 -14.77 1.29
N GLU A 34 19.95 -14.48 1.15
CA GLU A 34 20.78 -13.86 2.20
C GLU A 34 20.26 -12.47 2.60
N ALA A 35 19.72 -11.71 1.64
CA ALA A 35 19.06 -10.43 1.87
C ALA A 35 17.65 -10.56 2.48
N GLY A 36 17.11 -11.77 2.63
CA GLY A 36 15.77 -12.00 3.18
C GLY A 36 14.60 -11.59 2.26
N ILE A 37 14.88 -11.35 0.97
CA ILE A 37 13.88 -10.93 -0.03
C ILE A 37 13.07 -12.11 -0.55
N ILE A 38 13.71 -13.27 -0.66
CA ILE A 38 13.08 -14.54 -1.03
C ILE A 38 13.33 -15.58 0.05
N THR A 39 12.50 -16.62 0.05
CA THR A 39 12.74 -17.85 0.82
C THR A 39 12.94 -18.99 -0.14
N THR A 40 13.70 -20.00 0.27
CA THR A 40 13.92 -21.20 -0.53
C THR A 40 13.62 -22.45 0.27
N GLU A 41 13.03 -23.43 -0.41
CA GLU A 41 12.77 -24.76 0.12
C GLU A 41 13.36 -25.82 -0.79
N THR A 42 13.84 -26.90 -0.19
CA THR A 42 14.44 -28.01 -0.92
C THR A 42 13.47 -29.16 -1.00
N GLN A 43 13.13 -29.60 -2.20
CA GLN A 43 12.22 -30.71 -2.41
C GLN A 43 12.89 -31.83 -3.22
N PRO A 44 12.50 -33.11 -3.03
CA PRO A 44 12.92 -34.20 -3.89
C PRO A 44 12.43 -33.96 -5.32
N GLY A 45 13.35 -34.01 -6.28
CA GLY A 45 13.03 -33.93 -7.72
C GLY A 45 13.17 -35.27 -8.42
N VAL A 46 12.82 -35.33 -9.71
CA VAL A 46 12.91 -36.54 -10.53
C VAL A 46 14.35 -37.08 -10.66
N ARG A 47 15.35 -36.18 -10.58
CA ARG A 47 16.78 -36.51 -10.60
C ARG A 47 17.54 -35.68 -9.57
N GLY A 48 17.35 -36.02 -8.29
CA GLY A 48 18.03 -35.33 -7.18
C GLY A 48 17.12 -34.34 -6.44
N VAL A 49 17.68 -33.22 -6.01
CA VAL A 49 17.01 -32.23 -5.17
C VAL A 49 16.79 -30.96 -5.96
N VAL A 50 15.59 -30.40 -5.87
CA VAL A 50 15.20 -29.14 -6.51
C VAL A 50 15.06 -28.08 -5.43
N LYS A 51 15.69 -26.92 -5.63
CA LYS A 51 15.55 -25.75 -4.76
C LYS A 51 14.45 -24.85 -5.34
N LEU A 52 13.36 -24.74 -4.62
CA LEU A 52 12.22 -23.90 -4.96
C LEU A 52 12.37 -22.53 -4.29
N CYS A 53 12.05 -21.49 -5.02
CA CYS A 53 12.16 -20.10 -4.59
C CYS A 53 10.76 -19.48 -4.52
N SER A 54 10.47 -18.78 -3.43
CA SER A 54 9.23 -18.01 -3.27
C SER A 54 9.53 -16.61 -2.77
N ARG A 55 8.70 -15.66 -3.13
CA ARG A 55 8.78 -14.28 -2.67
C ARG A 55 8.41 -14.22 -1.18
N ARG A 56 9.22 -13.50 -0.40
CA ARG A 56 8.98 -13.28 1.02
C ARG A 56 8.43 -11.89 1.33
N LEU A 57 8.79 -10.90 0.52
CA LEU A 57 8.40 -9.51 0.71
C LEU A 57 7.50 -9.05 -0.44
N ASP A 58 6.41 -8.39 -0.12
CA ASP A 58 5.51 -7.79 -1.11
C ASP A 58 5.98 -6.40 -1.53
N THR A 59 6.60 -5.69 -0.62
CA THR A 59 7.10 -4.34 -0.84
C THR A 59 8.54 -4.21 -0.34
N LEU A 60 9.40 -3.55 -1.12
CA LEU A 60 10.74 -3.15 -0.73
C LEU A 60 10.87 -1.65 -0.89
N ALA A 61 11.03 -0.93 0.22
CA ALA A 61 11.34 0.49 0.22
C ALA A 61 12.86 0.69 0.33
N ILE A 62 13.45 1.39 -0.64
CA ILE A 62 14.88 1.70 -0.67
C ILE A 62 15.05 3.20 -0.48
N ALA A 63 15.64 3.63 0.63
CA ALA A 63 16.08 4.99 0.82
C ALA A 63 17.42 5.18 0.11
N LEU A 64 17.46 5.96 -0.96
CA LEU A 64 18.69 6.25 -1.73
C LEU A 64 19.47 7.44 -1.19
N ALA A 65 18.89 8.19 -0.26
CA ALA A 65 19.59 9.24 0.46
C ALA A 65 20.15 8.67 1.78
N PRO A 66 21.38 9.04 2.20
CA PRO A 66 21.82 8.76 3.55
C PRO A 66 20.80 9.34 4.53
N GLU A 67 20.53 8.64 5.61
CA GLU A 67 19.81 9.23 6.74
C GLU A 67 20.65 10.42 7.20
N ASP A 68 20.23 11.62 6.80
CA ASP A 68 20.92 12.83 7.13
C ASP A 68 20.71 13.02 8.63
N GLU A 69 21.76 12.81 9.43
CA GLU A 69 21.76 13.06 10.89
C GLU A 69 21.37 14.50 11.26
N GLN A 70 21.10 15.34 10.27
CA GLN A 70 20.72 16.74 10.40
C GLN A 70 19.32 17.07 9.86
N ARG A 71 18.46 16.08 9.53
CA ARG A 71 17.07 16.42 9.28
C ARG A 71 16.47 17.00 10.55
N PRO A 72 15.85 18.18 10.48
CA PRO A 72 15.11 18.70 11.62
C PRO A 72 14.13 17.64 12.10
N SER A 73 13.94 17.53 13.40
CA SER A 73 13.06 16.54 14.00
C SER A 73 11.71 16.51 13.27
N SER A 74 11.46 15.46 12.50
CA SER A 74 10.19 15.29 11.82
C SER A 74 9.26 14.47 12.70
N LEU A 75 8.03 14.93 12.85
CA LEU A 75 6.98 14.16 13.49
C LEU A 75 6.15 13.48 12.40
N THR A 76 6.14 12.16 12.39
CA THR A 76 5.29 11.37 11.50
C THR A 76 4.10 10.85 12.27
N LEU A 77 2.89 11.13 11.78
CA LEU A 77 1.64 10.61 12.32
C LEU A 77 0.97 9.70 11.28
N GLN A 78 0.61 8.50 11.70
CA GLN A 78 -0.16 7.58 10.88
C GLN A 78 -1.61 7.60 11.33
N MET A 79 -2.52 7.79 10.37
CA MET A 79 -3.96 7.80 10.61
C MET A 79 -4.58 6.63 9.84
N PRO A 80 -5.29 5.70 10.52
CA PRO A 80 -6.09 4.70 9.83
C PRO A 80 -7.08 5.36 8.87
N ILE A 81 -7.29 4.79 7.70
CA ILE A 81 -8.19 5.37 6.68
C ILE A 81 -9.61 5.57 7.22
N GLY A 82 -10.09 4.69 8.10
CA GLY A 82 -11.37 4.82 8.82
C GLY A 82 -11.36 5.80 9.99
N GLY A 83 -10.21 6.43 10.30
CA GLY A 83 -10.03 7.36 11.43
C GLY A 83 -10.48 8.80 11.17
N TYR A 84 -11.26 9.05 10.12
CA TYR A 84 -11.79 10.38 9.84
C TYR A 84 -12.71 10.88 10.98
N SER A 85 -12.71 12.18 11.20
CA SER A 85 -13.55 12.87 12.19
C SER A 85 -14.94 13.18 11.67
N ALA A 86 -15.09 13.34 10.35
CA ALA A 86 -16.37 13.56 9.70
C ALA A 86 -16.38 12.92 8.30
N ALA A 87 -17.55 12.41 7.92
CA ALA A 87 -17.89 12.00 6.57
C ALA A 87 -19.10 12.82 6.13
N THR A 88 -19.03 13.53 5.03
CA THR A 88 -20.06 14.49 4.63
C THR A 88 -20.50 14.20 3.21
N ASP A 89 -21.82 14.22 3.00
CA ASP A 89 -22.47 14.07 1.67
C ASP A 89 -22.05 12.80 0.92
N ILE A 90 -21.78 11.72 1.67
CA ILE A 90 -21.43 10.43 1.09
C ILE A 90 -22.58 9.90 0.25
N GLN A 91 -22.31 9.63 -1.02
CA GLN A 91 -23.30 9.10 -1.97
C GLN A 91 -22.91 7.72 -2.50
N PRO A 92 -23.86 6.83 -2.66
CA PRO A 92 -23.69 5.57 -3.36
C PRO A 92 -23.24 5.76 -4.83
N THR A 93 -22.43 4.83 -5.38
CA THR A 93 -21.92 3.62 -4.70
C THR A 93 -20.92 3.99 -3.62
N CYS A 94 -21.05 3.40 -2.43
CA CYS A 94 -20.16 3.70 -1.33
C CYS A 94 -20.01 2.48 -0.39
N GLY A 95 -18.91 2.42 0.33
CA GLY A 95 -18.68 1.37 1.31
C GLY A 95 -17.29 1.40 1.93
N LEU A 96 -17.08 0.47 2.84
CA LEU A 96 -15.83 0.24 3.53
C LEU A 96 -15.53 -1.26 3.52
N ALA A 97 -14.27 -1.64 3.45
CA ALA A 97 -13.85 -3.03 3.52
C ALA A 97 -12.47 -3.16 4.19
N ASN A 98 -12.19 -4.36 4.63
CA ASN A 98 -10.85 -4.82 4.97
C ASN A 98 -10.54 -6.11 4.18
N ASP A 99 -9.41 -6.74 4.46
CA ASP A 99 -8.98 -7.98 3.80
C ASP A 99 -9.91 -9.19 4.05
N ASN A 100 -10.82 -9.11 5.02
CA ASN A 100 -11.70 -10.22 5.38
C ASN A 100 -13.14 -10.04 4.90
N ALA A 101 -13.64 -8.79 4.89
CA ALA A 101 -15.05 -8.52 4.60
C ALA A 101 -15.34 -7.04 4.29
N THR A 102 -16.54 -6.79 3.76
CA THR A 102 -17.16 -5.46 3.78
C THR A 102 -17.58 -5.09 5.20
N LEU A 103 -17.39 -3.83 5.58
CA LEU A 103 -17.73 -3.30 6.90
C LEU A 103 -19.05 -2.54 6.81
N GLY A 104 -20.06 -3.09 7.47
CA GLY A 104 -21.44 -2.58 7.38
C GLY A 104 -22.13 -2.94 6.06
N ASP A 105 -23.27 -2.34 5.83
CA ASP A 105 -24.06 -2.56 4.62
C ASP A 105 -23.47 -1.75 3.44
N MET A 106 -23.35 -2.40 2.29
CA MET A 106 -22.93 -1.76 1.05
C MET A 106 -23.93 -0.69 0.61
N ASP A 107 -23.44 0.33 -0.07
CA ASP A 107 -24.21 1.45 -0.60
C ASP A 107 -25.04 2.20 0.45
N THR A 108 -24.66 2.05 1.71
CA THR A 108 -25.32 2.68 2.84
C THR A 108 -24.40 3.71 3.50
N PRO A 109 -24.63 5.03 3.33
CA PRO A 109 -23.81 6.06 3.95
C PRO A 109 -23.69 5.96 5.48
N ALA A 110 -24.68 5.34 6.15
CA ALA A 110 -24.65 5.11 7.58
C ALA A 110 -23.48 4.22 8.03
N ALA A 111 -22.97 3.33 7.17
CA ALA A 111 -21.81 2.49 7.45
C ALA A 111 -20.56 3.33 7.81
N PHE A 112 -20.45 4.53 7.27
CA PHE A 112 -19.34 5.46 7.53
C PHE A 112 -19.30 5.99 8.97
N TYR A 113 -20.37 5.82 9.73
CA TYR A 113 -20.47 6.25 11.13
C TYR A 113 -20.42 5.09 12.13
N MET A 114 -20.36 3.85 11.63
CA MET A 114 -20.27 2.67 12.49
C MET A 114 -18.86 2.52 13.07
N PRO A 115 -18.70 1.97 14.29
CA PRO A 115 -17.40 1.75 14.91
C PRO A 115 -16.44 0.88 14.07
N ASP A 116 -16.97 -0.07 13.31
CA ASP A 116 -16.19 -0.99 12.47
C ASP A 116 -15.34 -0.26 11.42
N ARG A 117 -15.69 1.00 11.09
CA ARG A 117 -14.92 1.84 10.16
C ARG A 117 -13.44 1.98 10.52
N PHE A 118 -13.09 1.90 11.81
CA PHE A 118 -11.68 1.97 12.22
C PHE A 118 -10.83 0.80 11.74
N GLY A 119 -11.47 -0.31 11.37
CA GLY A 119 -10.82 -1.47 10.75
C GLY A 119 -10.78 -1.41 9.23
N ALA A 120 -11.21 -0.31 8.60
CA ALA A 120 -11.20 -0.19 7.15
C ALA A 120 -9.78 -0.07 6.60
N GLN A 121 -9.54 -0.79 5.51
CA GLN A 121 -8.34 -0.73 4.68
C GLN A 121 -8.63 -0.17 3.29
N LEU A 122 -9.91 -0.17 2.90
CA LEU A 122 -10.43 0.41 1.68
C LEU A 122 -11.70 1.19 1.98
N ILE A 123 -11.83 2.38 1.42
CA ILE A 123 -13.03 3.21 1.46
C ILE A 123 -13.32 3.69 0.04
N TRP A 124 -14.57 3.61 -0.38
CA TRP A 124 -15.00 4.14 -1.66
C TRP A 124 -16.33 4.88 -1.53
N PHE A 125 -16.53 5.86 -2.36
CA PHE A 125 -17.80 6.58 -2.53
C PHE A 125 -17.81 7.32 -3.85
N ARG A 126 -19.00 7.46 -4.42
CA ARG A 126 -19.18 8.18 -5.70
C ARG A 126 -18.95 9.68 -5.55
N GLN A 127 -19.41 10.24 -4.45
CA GLN A 127 -19.30 11.65 -4.11
C GLN A 127 -19.31 11.79 -2.60
N GLY A 128 -18.63 12.79 -2.08
CA GLY A 128 -18.59 13.09 -0.64
C GLY A 128 -17.23 13.62 -0.22
N SER A 129 -17.04 13.76 1.07
CA SER A 129 -15.75 14.16 1.64
C SER A 129 -15.49 13.48 2.97
N LEU A 130 -14.21 13.22 3.26
CA LEU A 130 -13.72 12.75 4.55
C LEU A 130 -12.82 13.82 5.16
N GLU A 131 -13.08 14.16 6.42
CA GLU A 131 -12.24 15.09 7.18
C GLU A 131 -11.43 14.31 8.21
N TYR A 132 -10.13 14.53 8.21
CA TYR A 132 -9.22 13.96 9.19
C TYR A 132 -8.68 15.05 10.10
N ARG A 133 -8.63 14.79 11.41
CA ARG A 133 -8.04 15.71 12.37
C ARG A 133 -6.84 15.07 13.03
N PHE A 134 -5.72 15.70 12.85
CA PHE A 134 -4.48 15.30 13.48
C PHE A 134 -4.23 16.16 14.71
N GLY A 135 -4.12 15.52 15.87
CA GLY A 135 -3.70 16.19 17.09
C GLY A 135 -2.20 16.50 17.01
N HIS A 136 -1.82 17.74 17.33
CA HIS A 136 -0.42 18.09 17.46
C HIS A 136 -0.05 18.14 18.95
N LEU A 137 0.61 17.10 19.39
CA LEU A 137 0.86 16.92 20.83
C LEU A 137 1.96 17.79 21.40
N GLU A 138 2.85 18.40 20.63
CA GLU A 138 4.00 19.14 21.17
C GLU A 138 4.46 20.31 20.30
N MET A 139 3.65 20.79 19.38
CA MET A 139 4.07 21.82 18.42
C MET A 139 3.82 23.25 18.89
N ASN A 140 3.62 23.48 20.19
CA ASN A 140 3.24 24.78 20.72
C ASN A 140 4.28 25.89 20.57
N ALA A 141 5.43 25.62 20.00
CA ALA A 141 6.51 26.61 19.87
C ALA A 141 7.41 26.44 18.63
N VAL A 142 7.17 25.47 17.76
CA VAL A 142 8.07 25.24 16.61
C VAL A 142 7.37 25.68 15.34
N ALA A 143 7.99 26.59 14.60
CA ALA A 143 7.56 26.90 13.24
C ALA A 143 7.76 25.65 12.37
N LEU A 144 6.71 25.28 11.62
CA LEU A 144 6.80 24.21 10.64
C LEU A 144 7.45 24.75 9.37
N ASP A 145 8.56 24.16 8.97
CA ASP A 145 9.22 24.48 7.71
C ASP A 145 8.48 23.82 6.54
N TRP A 146 7.93 22.63 6.76
CA TRP A 146 7.20 21.87 5.74
C TRP A 146 6.17 20.91 6.36
N LEU A 147 5.17 20.57 5.59
CA LEU A 147 4.15 19.59 5.91
C LEU A 147 3.96 18.68 4.70
N GLU A 148 4.07 17.38 4.93
CA GLU A 148 3.79 16.35 3.93
C GLU A 148 2.55 15.57 4.33
N PHE A 149 1.68 15.32 3.37
CA PHE A 149 0.52 14.47 3.52
C PHE A 149 0.48 13.47 2.37
N SER A 150 0.57 12.20 2.69
CA SER A 150 0.55 11.11 1.71
C SER A 150 -0.63 10.16 1.96
N PHE A 151 -1.26 9.70 0.90
CA PHE A 151 -2.31 8.70 0.92
C PHE A 151 -2.40 8.05 -0.46
N GLU A 152 -2.94 6.83 -0.50
CA GLU A 152 -3.25 6.16 -1.74
C GLU A 152 -4.69 6.49 -2.16
N ALA A 153 -4.87 6.83 -3.43
CA ALA A 153 -6.16 7.06 -4.01
C ALA A 153 -6.18 6.58 -5.46
N CYS A 154 -7.31 6.03 -5.87
CA CYS A 154 -7.53 5.64 -7.26
C CYS A 154 -8.93 6.06 -7.72
N SER A 155 -9.07 6.20 -9.03
CA SER A 155 -10.37 6.30 -9.69
C SER A 155 -10.78 4.91 -10.14
N GLU A 156 -11.89 4.41 -9.66
CA GLU A 156 -12.44 3.13 -10.06
C GLU A 156 -13.82 3.31 -10.70
N ALA A 157 -13.97 2.75 -11.90
CA ALA A 157 -15.26 2.74 -12.59
C ALA A 157 -15.93 1.38 -12.48
N PRO A 158 -17.25 1.34 -12.45
CA PRO A 158 -17.98 0.10 -12.65
C PRO A 158 -17.56 -0.55 -13.97
N MET A 159 -17.31 -1.87 -13.94
CA MET A 159 -16.93 -2.67 -15.10
C MET A 159 -15.56 -2.33 -15.72
N TYR A 160 -14.58 -1.91 -14.90
CA TYR A 160 -13.18 -1.72 -15.29
C TYR A 160 -12.98 -0.80 -16.51
N ARG A 161 -13.67 0.33 -16.51
CA ARG A 161 -13.48 1.34 -17.56
C ARG A 161 -12.25 2.19 -17.25
N ASP A 162 -11.12 1.84 -17.81
CA ASP A 162 -9.83 2.55 -17.62
C ASP A 162 -9.86 4.07 -17.82
N PRO A 163 -10.66 4.65 -18.76
CA PRO A 163 -10.67 6.10 -18.96
C PRO A 163 -11.58 6.87 -17.99
N TRP A 164 -12.08 6.23 -16.94
CA TRP A 164 -12.95 6.91 -15.98
C TRP A 164 -12.15 7.87 -15.13
N LYS A 165 -12.56 9.13 -15.11
CA LYS A 165 -11.91 10.17 -14.34
C LYS A 165 -12.70 10.47 -13.08
N SER A 166 -11.99 10.65 -11.98
CA SER A 166 -12.53 11.18 -10.74
C SER A 166 -11.81 12.46 -10.38
N ASP A 167 -12.54 13.42 -9.86
CA ASP A 167 -11.97 14.64 -9.31
C ASP A 167 -11.72 14.42 -7.81
N ILE A 168 -10.48 14.12 -7.45
CA ILE A 168 -10.06 13.99 -6.06
C ILE A 168 -9.42 15.30 -5.63
N SER A 169 -9.98 16.00 -4.66
CA SER A 169 -9.42 17.24 -4.16
C SER A 169 -8.97 17.11 -2.70
N VAL A 170 -7.84 17.74 -2.40
CA VAL A 170 -7.29 17.79 -1.04
C VAL A 170 -7.26 19.23 -0.56
N SER A 171 -7.69 19.42 0.69
CA SER A 171 -7.62 20.69 1.40
C SER A 171 -6.96 20.49 2.76
N ILE A 172 -6.10 21.41 3.16
CA ILE A 172 -5.49 21.41 4.50
C ILE A 172 -5.84 22.73 5.18
N ASN A 173 -6.43 22.64 6.38
CA ASN A 173 -6.88 23.80 7.16
C ASN A 173 -7.75 24.76 6.34
N GLY A 174 -8.66 24.23 5.54
CA GLY A 174 -9.56 25.02 4.68
C GLY A 174 -8.92 25.54 3.39
N ARG A 175 -7.62 25.33 3.16
CA ARG A 175 -6.94 25.73 1.93
C ARG A 175 -6.88 24.55 0.97
N ARG A 176 -7.50 24.69 -0.20
CA ARG A 176 -7.43 23.70 -1.27
C ARG A 176 -6.04 23.67 -1.89
N LEU A 177 -5.45 22.49 -1.98
CA LEU A 177 -4.10 22.29 -2.52
C LEU A 177 -4.12 21.91 -4.00
N GLY A 178 -5.07 21.09 -4.42
CA GLY A 178 -5.15 20.61 -5.79
C GLY A 178 -6.37 19.74 -6.05
N VAL A 179 -6.46 19.31 -7.30
CA VAL A 179 -7.41 18.31 -7.80
C VAL A 179 -6.62 17.35 -8.68
N TRP A 180 -6.83 16.07 -8.48
CA TRP A 180 -6.22 14.96 -9.24
C TRP A 180 -7.26 14.12 -9.91
#